data_a7754339fbb0a42a5dbff304a890eda8
#
_entry.id   a7754339fbb0a42a5dbff304a890eda8
#
_cell.length_a   1.000
_cell.length_b   1.000
_cell.length_c   1.000
_cell.angle_alpha   90.00
_cell.angle_beta   90.00
_cell.angle_gamma   90.00
#
_symmetry.space_group_name_H-M   'P 1'
#
loop_
_entity.id
_entity.type
_entity.pdbx_description
1 polymer ?
#
loop_
_entity_poly.entity_id
_entity_poly.type
_entity_poly.pdbx_seq_one_letter_code
_entity_poly.pdbx_strand_id
1 'polypeptide(L)'
;RDNARTPMQWTGGENAGFTAGTPWLRVNPNYTAINVEKETIDPNSVLNFYKKLIALRKDPEYKETVVYGALEPFMEDRHNLMAYYRKGDKTLLVVGNYQWEEQEITLPSECKKVLINNYPDMVLEGNSVKLHGYQVLVVELA
;
A
#
# COMPACT_ATOMS: atom_id res chain seq x y z
N ARG A 1 -14.45 -17.83 11.86
CA ARG A 1 -15.63 -17.13 11.28
C ARG A 1 -15.86 -15.79 11.99
N ASP A 2 -15.92 -15.75 13.31
CA ASP A 2 -16.32 -14.55 14.06
C ASP A 2 -15.23 -13.48 14.08
N ASN A 3 -13.96 -13.86 14.02
CA ASN A 3 -12.84 -12.90 13.92
C ASN A 3 -12.91 -12.02 12.66
N ALA A 4 -13.47 -12.54 11.57
CA ALA A 4 -13.64 -11.79 10.32
C ALA A 4 -14.92 -10.91 10.31
N ARG A 5 -15.73 -10.95 11.37
CA ARG A 5 -17.03 -10.30 11.46
C ARG A 5 -17.20 -9.43 12.71
N THR A 6 -16.10 -9.05 13.35
CA THR A 6 -16.12 -8.12 14.49
C THR A 6 -16.73 -6.78 14.08
N PRO A 7 -17.40 -6.08 14.99
CA PRO A 7 -17.94 -4.77 14.72
C PRO A 7 -16.90 -3.79 14.18
N MET A 8 -17.29 -2.95 13.22
CA MET A 8 -16.42 -1.90 12.68
C MET A 8 -16.05 -0.90 13.77
N GLN A 9 -14.77 -0.57 13.86
CA GLN A 9 -14.23 0.35 14.84
C GLN A 9 -14.26 1.78 14.28
N TRP A 10 -15.33 2.51 14.55
CA TRP A 10 -15.49 3.88 14.06
C TRP A 10 -14.75 4.90 14.92
N THR A 11 -14.84 4.76 16.26
CA THR A 11 -14.24 5.68 17.24
C THR A 11 -13.61 4.93 18.42
N GLY A 12 -12.86 5.64 19.24
CA GLY A 12 -12.35 5.13 20.51
C GLY A 12 -13.37 5.11 21.65
N GLY A 13 -14.64 5.46 21.40
CA GLY A 13 -15.73 5.51 22.38
C GLY A 13 -16.38 4.17 22.66
N GLU A 14 -17.47 4.18 23.44
CA GLU A 14 -18.21 2.98 23.82
C GLU A 14 -18.60 2.14 22.60
N ASN A 15 -18.44 0.82 22.69
CA ASN A 15 -18.70 -0.14 21.61
C ASN A 15 -18.01 0.23 20.27
N ALA A 16 -16.87 0.91 20.34
CA ALA A 16 -16.14 1.43 19.18
C ALA A 16 -16.97 2.37 18.28
N GLY A 17 -18.00 3.03 18.82
CA GLY A 17 -18.94 3.85 18.05
C GLY A 17 -19.81 3.06 17.09
N PHE A 18 -19.84 1.73 17.18
CA PHE A 18 -20.59 0.85 16.28
C PHE A 18 -22.08 0.82 16.60
N THR A 19 -22.45 0.78 17.89
CA THR A 19 -23.84 0.72 18.37
C THR A 19 -23.98 1.33 19.77
N ALA A 20 -25.16 1.86 20.07
CA ALA A 20 -25.55 2.26 21.41
C ALA A 20 -26.09 1.09 22.27
N GLY A 21 -26.36 -0.07 21.66
CA GLY A 21 -26.79 -1.28 22.34
C GLY A 21 -25.64 -2.28 22.55
N THR A 22 -25.99 -3.50 22.99
CA THR A 22 -25.01 -4.59 23.13
C THR A 22 -24.64 -5.16 21.76
N PRO A 23 -23.35 -5.12 21.34
CA PRO A 23 -22.94 -5.72 20.08
C PRO A 23 -23.16 -7.24 20.08
N TRP A 24 -23.65 -7.79 18.99
CA TRP A 24 -23.82 -9.23 18.86
C TRP A 24 -22.48 -10.00 18.95
N LEU A 25 -21.46 -9.51 18.26
CA LEU A 25 -20.11 -10.05 18.35
C LEU A 25 -19.23 -9.12 19.20
N ARG A 26 -18.22 -9.71 19.83
CA ARG A 26 -17.28 -8.95 20.64
C ARG A 26 -16.56 -7.90 19.79
N VAL A 27 -16.54 -6.67 20.30
CA VAL A 27 -15.68 -5.60 19.75
C VAL A 27 -14.22 -5.97 20.00
N ASN A 28 -13.36 -5.80 19.01
CA ASN A 28 -11.92 -6.01 19.17
C ASN A 28 -11.38 -4.99 20.20
N PRO A 29 -10.67 -5.42 21.27
CA PRO A 29 -10.26 -4.53 22.35
C PRO A 29 -9.27 -3.43 21.93
N ASN A 30 -8.67 -3.53 20.74
CA ASN A 30 -7.75 -2.50 20.22
C ASN A 30 -8.45 -1.26 19.66
N TYR A 31 -9.80 -1.19 19.68
CA TYR A 31 -10.57 -0.08 19.10
C TYR A 31 -10.21 1.29 19.69
N THR A 32 -9.70 1.34 20.93
CA THR A 32 -9.25 2.58 21.55
C THR A 32 -7.97 3.14 20.88
N ALA A 33 -7.19 2.29 20.23
CA ALA A 33 -5.96 2.66 19.53
C ALA A 33 -6.16 2.72 18.01
N ILE A 34 -6.88 1.73 17.44
CA ILE A 34 -7.09 1.59 15.98
C ILE A 34 -8.58 1.77 15.69
N ASN A 35 -8.92 2.84 15.01
CA ASN A 35 -10.28 3.16 14.59
C ASN A 35 -10.28 4.18 13.47
N VAL A 36 -11.41 4.29 12.75
CA VAL A 36 -11.56 5.18 11.58
C VAL A 36 -11.27 6.64 11.90
N GLU A 37 -11.71 7.12 13.08
CA GLU A 37 -11.47 8.50 13.49
C GLU A 37 -9.98 8.83 13.55
N LYS A 38 -9.17 7.98 14.23
CA LYS A 38 -7.73 8.15 14.33
C LYS A 38 -7.02 7.94 12.99
N GLU A 39 -7.40 6.90 12.26
CA GLU A 39 -6.79 6.63 10.96
C GLU A 39 -7.10 7.71 9.92
N THR A 40 -8.23 8.40 10.04
CA THR A 40 -8.55 9.52 9.14
C THR A 40 -7.58 10.69 9.31
N ILE A 41 -7.10 10.91 10.53
CA ILE A 41 -6.20 12.02 10.87
C ILE A 41 -4.74 11.68 10.53
N ASP A 42 -4.34 10.40 10.70
CA ASP A 42 -2.98 9.95 10.43
C ASP A 42 -2.73 9.78 8.92
N PRO A 43 -1.87 10.62 8.28
CA PRO A 43 -1.58 10.52 6.86
C PRO A 43 -0.88 9.21 6.45
N ASN A 44 -0.29 8.49 7.41
CA ASN A 44 0.43 7.24 7.20
C ASN A 44 -0.40 6.00 7.59
N SER A 45 -1.66 6.19 7.94
CA SER A 45 -2.55 5.09 8.29
C SER A 45 -2.85 4.17 7.11
N VAL A 46 -3.26 2.94 7.45
CA VAL A 46 -3.73 1.96 6.45
C VAL A 46 -4.91 2.52 5.66
N LEU A 47 -5.86 3.19 6.32
CA LEU A 47 -7.00 3.82 5.65
C LEU A 47 -6.56 4.84 4.60
N ASN A 48 -5.65 5.74 4.95
CA ASN A 48 -5.18 6.76 4.02
C ASN A 48 -4.28 6.19 2.93
N PHE A 49 -3.55 5.10 3.22
CA PHE A 49 -2.81 4.37 2.19
C PHE A 49 -3.76 3.75 1.14
N TYR A 50 -4.85 3.11 1.57
CA TYR A 50 -5.89 2.61 0.65
C TYR A 50 -6.53 3.71 -0.18
N LYS A 51 -6.79 4.88 0.41
CA LYS A 51 -7.29 6.04 -0.35
C LYS A 51 -6.32 6.47 -1.45
N LYS A 52 -5.00 6.48 -1.17
CA LYS A 52 -3.96 6.79 -2.18
C LYS A 52 -3.97 5.77 -3.32
N LEU A 53 -4.07 4.47 -3.02
CA LEU A 53 -4.15 3.41 -4.03
C LEU A 53 -5.41 3.55 -4.91
N ILE A 54 -6.56 3.83 -4.29
CA ILE A 54 -7.81 4.04 -5.03
C ILE A 54 -7.73 5.30 -5.90
N ALA A 55 -7.12 6.37 -5.39
CA ALA A 55 -6.92 7.60 -6.14
C ALA A 55 -6.05 7.34 -7.39
N LEU A 56 -4.91 6.65 -7.23
CA LEU A 56 -4.05 6.26 -8.35
C LEU A 56 -4.82 5.43 -9.41
N ARG A 57 -5.66 4.48 -8.95
CA ARG A 57 -6.47 3.65 -9.85
C ARG A 57 -7.51 4.45 -10.64
N LYS A 58 -7.96 5.60 -10.12
CA LYS A 58 -8.97 6.48 -10.73
C LYS A 58 -8.35 7.67 -11.46
N ASP A 59 -7.07 7.93 -11.27
CA ASP A 59 -6.35 9.05 -11.87
C ASP A 59 -6.40 8.94 -13.40
N PRO A 60 -6.92 9.95 -14.12
CA PRO A 60 -7.00 9.92 -15.58
C PRO A 60 -5.66 9.67 -16.27
N GLU A 61 -4.56 10.12 -15.67
CA GLU A 61 -3.20 9.94 -16.20
C GLU A 61 -2.71 8.49 -16.12
N TYR A 62 -3.14 7.74 -15.09
CA TYR A 62 -2.61 6.40 -14.81
C TYR A 62 -3.63 5.28 -14.98
N LYS A 63 -4.91 5.61 -15.02
CA LYS A 63 -6.02 4.64 -15.02
C LYS A 63 -5.87 3.57 -16.11
N GLU A 64 -5.57 3.96 -17.35
CA GLU A 64 -5.45 3.01 -18.47
C GLU A 64 -4.34 1.99 -18.19
N THR A 65 -3.18 2.44 -17.73
CA THR A 65 -2.08 1.54 -17.38
C THR A 65 -2.37 0.72 -16.13
N VAL A 66 -2.89 1.32 -15.05
CA VAL A 66 -3.14 0.63 -13.78
C VAL A 66 -4.24 -0.41 -13.90
N VAL A 67 -5.31 -0.12 -14.64
CA VAL A 67 -6.49 -1.00 -14.73
C VAL A 67 -6.36 -2.01 -15.87
N TYR A 68 -5.95 -1.56 -17.06
CA TYR A 68 -6.00 -2.35 -18.28
C TYR A 68 -4.62 -2.73 -18.85
N GLY A 69 -3.54 -2.11 -18.36
CA GLY A 69 -2.19 -2.42 -18.80
C GLY A 69 -1.81 -3.89 -18.61
N ALA A 70 -0.92 -4.41 -19.44
CA ALA A 70 -0.40 -5.75 -19.30
C ALA A 70 0.37 -5.92 -17.98
N LEU A 71 0.22 -7.07 -17.35
CA LEU A 71 1.00 -7.46 -16.17
C LEU A 71 2.13 -8.36 -16.64
N GLU A 72 3.38 -7.94 -16.40
CA GLU A 72 4.57 -8.71 -16.74
C GLU A 72 5.41 -8.90 -15.48
N PRO A 73 5.75 -10.14 -15.08
CA PRO A 73 6.62 -10.38 -13.95
C PRO A 73 8.01 -9.75 -14.13
N PHE A 74 8.65 -9.41 -13.00
CA PHE A 74 10.00 -8.88 -12.95
C PHE A 74 10.73 -9.45 -11.73
N MET A 75 12.00 -9.81 -11.86
CA MET A 75 12.82 -10.41 -10.80
C MET A 75 12.21 -11.70 -10.20
N GLU A 76 11.68 -12.59 -11.03
CA GLU A 76 11.01 -13.84 -10.61
C GLU A 76 11.95 -14.80 -9.85
N ASP A 77 13.26 -14.65 -10.01
CA ASP A 77 14.30 -15.37 -9.28
C ASP A 77 14.54 -14.87 -7.85
N ARG A 78 14.01 -13.68 -7.52
CA ARG A 78 14.15 -13.03 -6.22
C ARG A 78 12.98 -13.41 -5.29
N HIS A 79 13.08 -14.52 -4.57
CA HIS A 79 12.00 -15.03 -3.69
C HIS A 79 11.62 -14.14 -2.50
N ASN A 80 12.43 -13.13 -2.19
CA ASN A 80 12.20 -12.16 -1.14
C ASN A 80 11.51 -10.87 -1.62
N LEU A 81 11.31 -10.75 -2.94
CA LEU A 81 10.65 -9.61 -3.57
C LEU A 81 9.43 -10.06 -4.36
N MET A 82 8.43 -9.21 -4.43
CA MET A 82 7.41 -9.26 -5.49
C MET A 82 7.62 -8.07 -6.39
N ALA A 83 7.91 -8.32 -7.66
CA ALA A 83 8.05 -7.25 -8.61
C ALA A 83 7.34 -7.59 -9.93
N TYR A 84 6.68 -6.59 -10.50
CA TYR A 84 6.01 -6.72 -11.78
C TYR A 84 5.78 -5.36 -12.43
N TYR A 85 5.66 -5.38 -13.75
CA TYR A 85 5.26 -4.21 -14.52
C TYR A 85 3.76 -4.15 -14.71
N ARG A 86 3.25 -2.92 -14.79
CA ARG A 86 2.00 -2.59 -15.47
C ARG A 86 2.36 -1.78 -16.70
N LYS A 87 2.13 -2.33 -17.89
CA LYS A 87 2.49 -1.72 -19.18
C LYS A 87 1.24 -1.34 -19.97
N GLY A 88 1.13 -0.09 -20.31
CA GLY A 88 0.10 0.53 -21.11
C GLY A 88 0.67 1.76 -21.79
N ASP A 89 -0.04 2.88 -21.70
CA ASP A 89 0.46 4.18 -22.18
C ASP A 89 1.72 4.63 -21.40
N LYS A 90 1.85 4.10 -20.19
CA LYS A 90 3.00 4.28 -19.30
C LYS A 90 3.58 2.95 -18.90
N THR A 91 4.83 2.95 -18.43
CA THR A 91 5.45 1.79 -17.79
C THR A 91 5.55 2.04 -16.31
N LEU A 92 4.80 1.27 -15.52
CA LEU A 92 4.87 1.31 -14.07
C LEU A 92 5.56 0.04 -13.56
N LEU A 93 6.48 0.21 -12.63
CA LEU A 93 7.07 -0.90 -11.88
C LEU A 93 6.48 -0.89 -10.47
N VAL A 94 5.93 -2.03 -10.07
CA VAL A 94 5.52 -2.31 -8.69
C VAL A 94 6.55 -3.23 -8.08
N VAL A 95 7.07 -2.89 -6.92
CA VAL A 95 7.99 -3.76 -6.18
C VAL A 95 7.68 -3.71 -4.69
N GLY A 96 7.69 -4.87 -4.05
CA GLY A 96 7.50 -5.03 -2.61
C GLY A 96 8.56 -5.95 -2.01
N ASN A 97 9.19 -5.49 -0.93
CA ASN A 97 10.07 -6.31 -0.10
C ASN A 97 9.22 -7.03 0.97
N TYR A 98 9.23 -8.37 0.98
CA TYR A 98 8.49 -9.19 1.96
C TYR A 98 9.30 -9.53 3.20
N GLN A 99 10.57 -9.11 3.24
CA GLN A 99 11.45 -9.42 4.35
C GLN A 99 11.61 -8.20 5.24
N TRP A 100 12.05 -8.41 6.45
CA TRP A 100 12.39 -7.34 7.37
C TRP A 100 13.78 -6.75 7.09
N GLU A 101 14.65 -7.52 6.41
CA GLU A 101 15.95 -7.04 5.97
C GLU A 101 15.78 -6.11 4.75
N GLU A 102 16.67 -5.13 4.67
CA GLU A 102 16.77 -4.26 3.51
C GLU A 102 17.15 -5.05 2.26
N GLN A 103 16.63 -4.63 1.13
CA GLN A 103 16.92 -5.20 -0.17
C GLN A 103 17.38 -4.11 -1.13
N GLU A 104 18.37 -4.42 -1.95
CA GLU A 104 18.80 -3.54 -3.02
C GLU A 104 18.36 -4.09 -4.38
N ILE A 105 17.83 -3.22 -5.22
CA ILE A 105 17.41 -3.54 -6.58
C ILE A 105 17.96 -2.50 -7.54
N THR A 106 18.11 -2.89 -8.80
CA THR A 106 18.41 -1.96 -9.90
C THR A 106 17.16 -1.77 -10.74
N LEU A 107 16.70 -0.54 -10.87
CA LEU A 107 15.63 -0.21 -11.80
C LEU A 107 16.10 -0.40 -13.23
N PRO A 108 15.27 -0.92 -14.13
CA PRO A 108 15.66 -1.21 -15.52
C PRO A 108 15.83 0.05 -16.37
N SER A 109 15.26 1.17 -15.94
CA SER A 109 15.41 2.49 -16.55
C SER A 109 15.25 3.59 -15.50
N GLU A 110 15.38 4.84 -15.90
CA GLU A 110 15.25 6.00 -15.03
C GLU A 110 13.87 6.06 -14.35
N CYS A 111 13.85 6.35 -13.04
CA CYS A 111 12.64 6.62 -12.29
C CYS A 111 12.16 8.04 -12.59
N LYS A 112 11.10 8.19 -13.36
CA LYS A 112 10.47 9.49 -13.62
C LYS A 112 9.70 10.03 -12.43
N LYS A 113 8.97 9.15 -11.74
CA LYS A 113 8.07 9.58 -10.67
C LYS A 113 7.79 8.43 -9.71
N VAL A 114 7.80 8.72 -8.41
CA VAL A 114 7.32 7.82 -7.38
C VAL A 114 5.82 8.07 -7.20
N LEU A 115 5.00 7.06 -7.42
CA LEU A 115 3.55 7.15 -7.32
C LEU A 115 3.04 6.68 -5.96
N ILE A 116 3.60 5.60 -5.45
CA ILE A 116 3.28 5.03 -4.13
C ILE A 116 4.58 4.67 -3.43
N ASN A 117 4.66 5.03 -2.16
CA ASN A 117 5.68 4.59 -1.23
C ASN A 117 5.02 4.53 0.17
N ASN A 118 5.18 3.44 0.90
CA ASN A 118 4.70 3.32 2.27
C ASN A 118 5.71 3.80 3.32
N TYR A 119 6.90 4.24 2.88
CA TYR A 119 7.90 4.92 3.71
C TYR A 119 7.94 6.41 3.38
N PRO A 120 8.38 7.28 4.31
CA PRO A 120 8.48 8.71 4.05
C PRO A 120 9.59 9.07 3.07
N ASP A 121 10.59 8.22 2.96
CA ASP A 121 11.79 8.41 2.15
C ASP A 121 11.97 7.27 1.15
N MET A 122 12.78 7.54 0.16
CA MET A 122 13.25 6.58 -0.83
C MET A 122 14.73 6.85 -1.08
N VAL A 123 15.55 5.83 -0.85
CA VAL A 123 16.98 5.90 -1.19
C VAL A 123 17.16 5.46 -2.64
N LEU A 124 17.47 6.43 -3.50
CA LEU A 124 17.71 6.22 -4.93
C LEU A 124 19.05 6.82 -5.32
N GLU A 125 19.97 6.01 -5.79
CA GLU A 125 21.28 6.41 -6.30
C GLU A 125 21.42 5.93 -7.76
N GLY A 126 21.28 6.86 -8.70
CA GLY A 126 21.14 6.50 -10.10
C GLY A 126 19.90 5.62 -10.31
N ASN A 127 20.09 4.38 -10.76
CA ASN A 127 19.02 3.40 -10.88
C ASN A 127 19.00 2.40 -9.71
N SER A 128 19.91 2.49 -8.73
CA SER A 128 19.88 1.62 -7.55
C SER A 128 18.89 2.14 -6.53
N VAL A 129 18.00 1.28 -6.07
CA VAL A 129 17.02 1.56 -5.01
C VAL A 129 17.26 0.64 -3.84
N LYS A 130 17.42 1.22 -2.67
CA LYS A 130 17.47 0.49 -1.40
C LYS A 130 16.08 0.49 -0.79
N LEU A 131 15.50 -0.70 -0.67
CA LEU A 131 14.19 -0.93 -0.08
C LEU A 131 14.33 -1.29 1.40
N HIS A 132 13.63 -0.58 2.25
CA HIS A 132 13.48 -0.98 3.66
C HIS A 132 12.71 -2.29 3.79
N GLY A 133 12.77 -2.89 4.98
CA GLY A 133 11.92 -4.05 5.28
C GLY A 133 10.44 -3.72 5.09
N TYR A 134 9.69 -4.58 4.40
CA TYR A 134 8.26 -4.41 4.09
C TYR A 134 7.91 -3.12 3.33
N GLN A 135 8.87 -2.58 2.60
CA GLN A 135 8.61 -1.43 1.72
C GLN A 135 7.94 -1.84 0.43
N VAL A 136 6.95 -1.07 0.02
CA VAL A 136 6.28 -1.17 -1.28
C VAL A 136 6.46 0.13 -2.05
N LEU A 137 6.91 0.02 -3.29
CA LEU A 137 7.03 1.13 -4.23
C LEU A 137 6.20 0.87 -5.48
N VAL A 138 5.61 1.95 -6.00
CA VAL A 138 5.12 2.02 -7.39
C VAL A 138 5.79 3.22 -8.02
N VAL A 139 6.55 2.99 -9.08
CA VAL A 139 7.27 4.03 -9.80
C VAL A 139 6.90 4.05 -11.28
N GLU A 140 6.85 5.24 -11.87
CA GLU A 140 6.82 5.41 -13.32
C GLU A 140 8.25 5.41 -13.84
N LEU A 141 8.50 4.60 -14.86
CA LEU A 141 9.78 4.46 -15.54
C LEU A 141 9.84 5.27 -16.84
N ALA A 142 11.07 5.59 -17.27
CA ALA A 142 11.33 6.21 -18.57
C ALA A 142 11.05 5.27 -19.73
#